data_30957a504a3e5cd181a70646401a0939
#
_entry.id   30957a504a3e5cd181a70646401a0939
#
_cell.length_a   1.000
_cell.length_b   1.000
_cell.length_c   1.000
_cell.angle_alpha   90.00
_cell.angle_beta   90.00
_cell.angle_gamma   90.00
#
_symmetry.space_group_name_H-M   'P 1'
#
loop_
_entity.id
_entity.type
_entity.pdbx_description
1 polymer ?
#
loop_
_entity_poly.entity_id
_entity_poly.type
_entity_poly.pdbx_seq_one_letter_code
_entity_poly.pdbx_strand_id
1 'polypeptide(L)'
;MNHTAIFITFACASSLFLGAMNAVAAQPNEPTELVDQQHCMFCHTSDAPFLAPSFHQIADRYRDVPNGPAMLENKLRKGGRAHWGDTAMPLPAERGGSLSAEDAHKLIEWVMSQ
;
A
#
# COMPACT_ATOMS: atom_id res chain seq x y z
N MET A 1 20.63 -7.91 77.95
CA MET A 1 21.21 -7.63 76.62
C MET A 1 20.31 -8.26 75.61
N ASN A 2 19.41 -7.50 75.01
CA ASN A 2 18.45 -8.01 74.05
C ASN A 2 18.85 -7.50 72.66
N HIS A 3 19.26 -8.42 71.77
CA HIS A 3 19.52 -8.13 70.36
C HIS A 3 18.26 -8.42 69.62
N THR A 4 17.53 -7.38 69.20
CA THR A 4 16.37 -7.47 68.29
C THR A 4 16.90 -7.43 66.87
N ALA A 5 16.86 -8.54 66.20
CA ALA A 5 17.20 -8.63 64.77
C ALA A 5 16.01 -8.16 63.94
N ILE A 6 16.20 -7.07 63.20
CA ILE A 6 15.22 -6.55 62.22
C ILE A 6 15.47 -7.25 60.87
N PHE A 7 14.55 -8.13 60.48
CA PHE A 7 14.53 -8.70 59.13
C PHE A 7 13.88 -7.72 58.16
N ILE A 8 14.69 -7.14 57.28
CA ILE A 8 14.20 -6.31 56.19
C ILE A 8 13.93 -7.24 55.01
N THR A 9 12.65 -7.50 54.74
CA THR A 9 12.23 -8.24 53.56
C THR A 9 12.23 -7.30 52.36
N PHE A 10 13.16 -7.50 51.43
CA PHE A 10 13.19 -6.86 50.13
C PHE A 10 12.15 -7.53 49.21
N ALA A 11 11.04 -6.85 48.99
CA ALA A 11 10.07 -7.23 47.97
C ALA A 11 10.60 -6.80 46.60
N CYS A 12 11.07 -7.78 45.80
CA CYS A 12 11.50 -7.55 44.44
C CYS A 12 10.23 -7.46 43.55
N ALA A 13 9.80 -6.25 43.23
CA ALA A 13 8.72 -6.02 42.27
C ALA A 13 9.27 -6.22 40.85
N SER A 14 9.01 -7.41 40.28
CA SER A 14 9.34 -7.69 38.87
C SER A 14 8.30 -7.02 37.96
N SER A 15 8.65 -5.84 37.45
CA SER A 15 7.84 -5.14 36.45
C SER A 15 7.99 -5.87 35.10
N LEU A 16 6.97 -6.63 34.73
CA LEU A 16 6.83 -7.20 33.40
C LEU A 16 6.53 -6.06 32.38
N PHE A 17 7.57 -5.60 31.70
CA PHE A 17 7.41 -4.74 30.52
C PHE A 17 6.87 -5.61 29.38
N LEU A 18 5.55 -5.59 29.15
CA LEU A 18 4.98 -6.04 27.88
C LEU A 18 5.34 -5.01 26.82
N GLY A 19 6.44 -5.27 26.10
CA GLY A 19 6.77 -4.52 24.91
C GLY A 19 5.70 -4.78 23.83
N ALA A 20 4.88 -3.78 23.53
CA ALA A 20 4.01 -3.83 22.36
C ALA A 20 4.90 -3.88 21.11
N MET A 21 5.06 -5.07 20.53
CA MET A 21 5.66 -5.22 19.20
C MET A 21 4.69 -4.61 18.20
N ASN A 22 4.97 -3.39 17.75
CA ASN A 22 4.33 -2.83 16.58
C ASN A 22 4.75 -3.67 15.38
N ALA A 23 3.87 -4.55 14.91
CA ALA A 23 4.05 -5.23 13.64
C ALA A 23 3.96 -4.16 12.53
N VAL A 24 5.09 -3.76 12.00
CA VAL A 24 5.12 -2.97 10.76
C VAL A 24 4.58 -3.89 9.66
N ALA A 25 3.42 -3.57 9.12
CA ALA A 25 2.88 -4.29 7.97
C ALA A 25 3.89 -4.17 6.82
N ALA A 26 4.32 -5.31 6.27
CA ALA A 26 5.19 -5.31 5.10
C ALA A 26 4.43 -4.66 3.93
N GLN A 27 5.09 -3.75 3.21
CA GLN A 27 4.51 -3.19 1.99
C GLN A 27 4.38 -4.31 0.94
N PRO A 28 3.29 -4.33 0.18
CA PRO A 28 3.14 -5.29 -0.90
C PRO A 28 4.27 -5.11 -1.93
N ASN A 29 4.87 -6.22 -2.34
CA ASN A 29 5.87 -6.20 -3.40
C ASN A 29 5.22 -5.83 -4.73
N GLU A 30 6.00 -5.19 -5.61
CA GLU A 30 5.55 -4.95 -6.99
C GLU A 30 5.14 -6.27 -7.67
N PRO A 31 3.92 -6.37 -8.21
CA PRO A 31 3.49 -7.51 -9.00
C PRO A 31 4.05 -7.38 -10.43
N THR A 32 5.36 -7.51 -10.59
CA THR A 32 6.13 -7.20 -11.79
C THR A 32 5.54 -7.85 -13.05
N GLU A 33 5.13 -9.11 -12.97
CA GLU A 33 4.53 -9.80 -14.10
C GLU A 33 3.23 -9.12 -14.60
N LEU A 34 2.39 -8.66 -13.68
CA LEU A 34 1.17 -7.92 -14.03
C LEU A 34 1.47 -6.51 -14.55
N VAL A 35 2.45 -5.84 -13.94
CA VAL A 35 2.91 -4.51 -14.36
C VAL A 35 3.43 -4.57 -15.80
N ASP A 36 4.24 -5.56 -16.11
CA ASP A 36 4.78 -5.79 -17.46
C ASP A 36 3.70 -6.20 -18.45
N GLN A 37 2.86 -7.16 -18.10
CA GLN A 37 1.75 -7.62 -18.96
C GLN A 37 0.81 -6.48 -19.32
N GLN A 38 0.52 -5.60 -18.38
CA GLN A 38 -0.40 -4.47 -18.60
C GLN A 38 0.31 -3.21 -19.11
N HIS A 39 1.60 -3.29 -19.40
CA HIS A 39 2.43 -2.20 -19.94
C HIS A 39 2.31 -0.89 -19.15
N CYS A 40 2.21 -1.00 -17.81
CA CYS A 40 1.98 0.16 -16.93
C CYS A 40 3.08 1.22 -17.07
N MET A 41 4.34 0.78 -17.19
CA MET A 41 5.51 1.67 -17.26
C MET A 41 5.66 2.41 -18.60
N PHE A 42 4.81 2.17 -19.58
CA PHE A 42 4.80 2.96 -20.82
C PHE A 42 4.26 4.38 -20.59
N CYS A 43 3.40 4.54 -19.60
CA CYS A 43 2.76 5.83 -19.28
C CYS A 43 3.04 6.31 -17.88
N HIS A 44 3.18 5.40 -16.91
CA HIS A 44 3.45 5.71 -15.51
C HIS A 44 4.91 5.47 -15.17
N THR A 45 5.40 6.21 -14.18
CA THR A 45 6.68 5.94 -13.51
C THR A 45 6.43 5.85 -12.01
N SER A 46 7.43 5.50 -11.22
CA SER A 46 7.29 5.47 -9.75
C SER A 46 7.09 6.85 -9.17
N ASP A 47 7.96 7.82 -9.51
CA ASP A 47 8.09 9.06 -8.74
C ASP A 47 7.68 10.33 -9.51
N ALA A 48 7.94 10.40 -10.80
CA ALA A 48 7.71 11.59 -11.60
C ALA A 48 6.60 11.39 -12.64
N PRO A 49 5.76 12.40 -12.91
CA PRO A 49 4.77 12.28 -14.00
C PRO A 49 5.48 12.17 -15.36
N PHE A 50 4.89 11.38 -16.25
CA PHE A 50 5.34 11.23 -17.65
C PHE A 50 4.13 11.44 -18.58
N LEU A 51 3.64 10.41 -19.28
CA LEU A 51 2.41 10.51 -20.06
C LEU A 51 1.17 10.45 -19.16
N ALA A 52 1.33 9.91 -17.95
CA ALA A 52 0.32 9.79 -16.92
C ALA A 52 0.93 10.17 -15.56
N PRO A 53 0.11 10.31 -14.49
CA PRO A 53 0.61 10.54 -13.14
C PRO A 53 1.53 9.41 -12.68
N SER A 54 2.52 9.73 -11.84
CA SER A 54 3.34 8.70 -11.20
C SER A 54 2.52 7.88 -10.20
N PHE A 55 3.01 6.70 -9.83
CA PHE A 55 2.35 5.88 -8.82
C PHE A 55 2.29 6.57 -7.46
N HIS A 56 3.34 7.28 -7.06
CA HIS A 56 3.32 8.13 -5.86
C HIS A 56 2.22 9.20 -5.90
N GLN A 57 2.06 9.89 -7.03
CA GLN A 57 1.00 10.90 -7.17
C GLN A 57 -0.40 10.27 -7.08
N ILE A 58 -0.58 9.07 -7.62
CA ILE A 58 -1.84 8.34 -7.53
C ILE A 58 -2.11 7.96 -6.08
N ALA A 59 -1.14 7.36 -5.39
CA ALA A 59 -1.26 6.98 -3.99
C ALA A 59 -1.61 8.18 -3.11
N ASP A 60 -0.90 9.29 -3.25
CA ASP A 60 -1.14 10.51 -2.48
C ASP A 60 -2.55 11.08 -2.73
N ARG A 61 -2.99 11.10 -3.99
CA ARG A 61 -4.30 11.64 -4.35
C ARG A 61 -5.46 10.82 -3.79
N TYR A 62 -5.33 9.50 -3.77
CA TYR A 62 -6.42 8.60 -3.40
C TYR A 62 -6.35 8.05 -1.98
N ARG A 63 -5.29 8.36 -1.21
CA ARG A 63 -5.08 7.85 0.16
C ARG A 63 -6.28 8.10 1.07
N ASP A 64 -6.83 9.30 1.03
CA ASP A 64 -7.93 9.73 1.90
C ASP A 64 -9.28 9.78 1.17
N VAL A 65 -9.35 9.27 -0.06
CA VAL A 65 -10.60 9.24 -0.83
C VAL A 65 -11.42 8.00 -0.43
N PRO A 66 -12.66 8.17 0.07
CA PRO A 66 -13.54 7.05 0.34
C PRO A 66 -13.71 6.19 -0.92
N ASN A 67 -13.51 4.87 -0.78
CA ASN A 67 -13.54 3.92 -1.89
C ASN A 67 -12.49 4.17 -3.01
N GLY A 68 -11.44 4.95 -2.74
CA GLY A 68 -10.37 5.25 -3.69
C GLY A 68 -9.81 4.00 -4.39
N PRO A 69 -9.37 2.97 -3.64
CA PRO A 69 -8.88 1.74 -4.25
C PRO A 69 -9.89 1.07 -5.19
N ALA A 70 -11.15 0.93 -4.80
CA ALA A 70 -12.20 0.34 -5.65
C ALA A 70 -12.45 1.15 -6.93
N MET A 71 -12.38 2.49 -6.84
CA MET A 71 -12.47 3.37 -8.02
C MET A 71 -11.30 3.12 -8.98
N LEU A 72 -10.09 2.94 -8.45
CA LEU A 72 -8.90 2.68 -9.25
C LEU A 72 -8.91 1.28 -9.87
N GLU A 73 -9.34 0.25 -9.14
CA GLU A 73 -9.54 -1.10 -9.69
C GLU A 73 -10.53 -1.09 -10.86
N ASN A 74 -11.64 -0.38 -10.70
CA ASN A 74 -12.62 -0.21 -11.76
C ASN A 74 -12.02 0.53 -12.97
N LYS A 75 -11.19 1.57 -12.73
CA LYS A 75 -10.48 2.29 -13.79
C LYS A 75 -9.50 1.37 -14.53
N LEU A 76 -8.74 0.54 -13.84
CA LEU A 76 -7.84 -0.44 -14.45
C LEU A 76 -8.58 -1.38 -15.39
N ARG A 77 -9.77 -1.85 -15.01
CA ARG A 77 -10.53 -2.83 -15.77
C ARG A 77 -11.34 -2.24 -16.93
N LYS A 78 -11.77 -0.99 -16.81
CA LYS A 78 -12.66 -0.33 -17.76
C LYS A 78 -11.97 0.73 -18.61
N GLY A 79 -10.78 1.18 -18.22
CA GLY A 79 -10.08 2.24 -18.92
C GLY A 79 -10.88 3.56 -18.99
N GLY A 80 -10.70 4.28 -20.07
CA GLY A 80 -11.48 5.46 -20.41
C GLY A 80 -10.91 6.76 -19.86
N ARG A 81 -11.73 7.80 -19.82
CA ARG A 81 -11.31 9.16 -19.45
C ARG A 81 -10.60 9.17 -18.12
N ALA A 82 -9.49 9.88 -18.06
CA ALA A 82 -8.75 10.10 -16.80
C ALA A 82 -9.62 10.81 -15.75
N HIS A 83 -9.38 10.50 -14.49
CA HIS A 83 -9.99 11.25 -13.36
C HIS A 83 -9.33 12.61 -13.18
N TRP A 84 -8.10 12.76 -13.67
CA TRP A 84 -7.32 13.99 -13.66
C TRP A 84 -6.27 13.92 -14.78
N GLY A 85 -5.93 15.05 -15.38
CA GLY A 85 -5.16 15.11 -16.60
C GLY A 85 -6.01 14.86 -17.85
N ASP A 86 -5.38 14.90 -19.01
CA ASP A 86 -6.06 14.91 -20.31
C ASP A 86 -5.97 13.59 -21.08
N THR A 87 -5.04 12.72 -20.69
CA THR A 87 -4.80 11.45 -21.36
C THR A 87 -5.73 10.36 -20.84
N ALA A 88 -6.50 9.76 -21.75
CA ALA A 88 -7.33 8.61 -21.40
C ALA A 88 -6.46 7.37 -21.11
N MET A 89 -6.83 6.59 -20.11
CA MET A 89 -6.21 5.29 -19.86
C MET A 89 -6.80 4.27 -20.83
N PRO A 90 -5.96 3.53 -21.58
CA PRO A 90 -6.44 2.51 -22.54
C PRO A 90 -7.18 1.37 -21.84
N LEU A 91 -8.03 0.67 -22.59
CA LEU A 91 -8.66 -0.56 -22.14
C LEU A 91 -7.62 -1.66 -21.87
N PRO A 92 -7.85 -2.61 -20.96
CA PRO A 92 -6.95 -3.74 -20.76
C PRO A 92 -6.62 -4.50 -22.04
N ALA A 93 -7.60 -4.72 -22.91
CA ALA A 93 -7.39 -5.37 -24.21
C ALA A 93 -6.39 -4.63 -25.12
N GLU A 94 -6.27 -3.33 -24.96
CA GLU A 94 -5.32 -2.47 -25.72
C GLU A 94 -3.94 -2.41 -25.06
N ARG A 95 -3.84 -2.79 -23.76
CA ARG A 95 -2.62 -2.72 -22.96
C ARG A 95 -1.90 -4.06 -22.75
N GLY A 96 -2.50 -5.17 -23.10
CA GLY A 96 -1.88 -6.47 -22.87
C GLY A 96 -2.86 -7.61 -22.59
N GLY A 97 -4.14 -7.34 -22.61
CA GLY A 97 -5.19 -8.33 -22.43
C GLY A 97 -6.11 -8.06 -21.24
N SER A 98 -7.11 -8.92 -21.10
CA SER A 98 -8.10 -8.80 -20.02
C SER A 98 -7.45 -8.85 -18.64
N LEU A 99 -8.00 -8.08 -17.72
CA LEU A 99 -7.56 -8.01 -16.32
C LEU A 99 -8.68 -8.50 -15.39
N SER A 100 -8.37 -9.51 -14.58
CA SER A 100 -9.31 -10.02 -13.58
C SER A 100 -9.51 -8.99 -12.45
N ALA A 101 -10.57 -9.16 -11.66
CA ALA A 101 -10.78 -8.32 -10.48
C ALA A 101 -9.69 -8.55 -9.43
N GLU A 102 -9.22 -9.78 -9.27
CA GLU A 102 -8.13 -10.13 -8.34
C GLU A 102 -6.81 -9.49 -8.75
N ASP A 103 -6.46 -9.53 -10.03
CA ASP A 103 -5.23 -8.92 -10.51
C ASP A 103 -5.29 -7.39 -10.47
N ALA A 104 -6.45 -6.80 -10.76
CA ALA A 104 -6.66 -5.36 -10.56
C ALA A 104 -6.48 -4.96 -9.09
N HIS A 105 -6.97 -5.78 -8.16
CA HIS A 105 -6.80 -5.57 -6.73
C HIS A 105 -5.32 -5.60 -6.34
N LYS A 106 -4.58 -6.63 -6.74
CA LYS A 106 -3.11 -6.73 -6.48
C LYS A 106 -2.34 -5.51 -6.99
N LEU A 107 -2.65 -5.06 -8.20
CA LEU A 107 -2.02 -3.88 -8.78
C LEU A 107 -2.32 -2.62 -7.97
N ILE A 108 -3.57 -2.42 -7.55
CA ILE A 108 -3.96 -1.24 -6.78
C ILE A 108 -3.43 -1.29 -5.35
N GLU A 109 -3.38 -2.44 -4.68
CA GLU A 109 -2.70 -2.56 -3.39
C GLU A 109 -1.24 -2.09 -3.48
N TRP A 110 -0.52 -2.53 -4.51
CA TRP A 110 0.85 -2.10 -4.73
C TRP A 110 0.94 -0.60 -5.04
N VAL A 111 0.12 -0.07 -5.94
CA VAL A 111 0.12 1.36 -6.28
C VAL A 111 -0.18 2.22 -5.04
N MET A 112 -1.13 1.82 -4.22
CA MET A 112 -1.50 2.56 -3.00
C MET A 112 -0.46 2.46 -1.88
N SER A 113 0.50 1.57 -2.00
CA SER A 113 1.62 1.42 -1.06
C SER A 113 2.84 2.30 -1.38
N GLN A 114 2.82 3.04 -2.48
CA GLN A 114 3.92 3.90 -2.93
C GLN A 114 4.08 5.19 -2.13
#